data_0e7f2d0443ca280a36c3c62d85b7e1f6
#
_entry.id   0e7f2d0443ca280a36c3c62d85b7e1f6
#
_cell.length_a   1.000
_cell.length_b   1.000
_cell.length_c   1.000
_cell.angle_alpha   90.00
_cell.angle_beta   90.00
_cell.angle_gamma   90.00
#
_symmetry.space_group_name_H-M   'P 1'
#
loop_
_entity.id
_entity.type
_entity.pdbx_description
1 polymer ?
#
loop_
_entity_poly.entity_id
_entity_poly.type
_entity_poly.pdbx_seq_one_letter_code
_entity_poly.pdbx_strand_id
1 'polypeptide(L)'
;ATTEFIDDSEGFIVSWQWDFGDNSVYDYTERPTHTYSSIANSHTVSLIITDDNNCKDTTFRNIIIKDEYWIYIPNSFTPDNDQINDNFCISYNGIRGETFSFIIYDRFSNVVYSTSNIHDLDCNNGWDGNYQETGTPLLMGTYVYEIIYKDFDGWKHQDFGNIYIIR
;
A
#
# COMPACT_ATOMS: atom_id res chain seq x y z
N ALA A 1 -1.18 11.32 -3.72
CA ALA A 1 -1.00 12.10 -2.48
C ALA A 1 -1.34 13.57 -2.75
N THR A 2 -2.08 14.22 -1.84
CA THR A 2 -2.39 15.66 -1.92
C THR A 2 -1.52 16.41 -0.92
N THR A 3 -0.86 17.46 -1.39
CA THR A 3 0.07 18.27 -0.58
C THR A 3 -0.31 19.74 -0.68
N GLU A 4 -0.33 20.44 0.46
CA GLU A 4 -0.44 21.91 0.52
C GLU A 4 0.96 22.51 0.47
N PHE A 5 1.13 23.57 -0.32
CA PHE A 5 2.36 24.32 -0.44
C PHE A 5 2.18 25.69 0.20
N ILE A 6 3.16 26.11 0.97
CA ILE A 6 3.14 27.38 1.71
C ILE A 6 4.38 28.16 1.31
N ASP A 7 4.16 29.40 0.86
CA ASP A 7 5.24 30.36 0.67
C ASP A 7 5.67 30.94 2.03
N ASP A 8 6.96 30.90 2.31
CA ASP A 8 7.60 31.45 3.51
C ASP A 8 8.60 32.56 3.15
N SER A 9 8.37 33.24 2.03
CA SER A 9 9.22 34.32 1.54
C SER A 9 8.99 35.57 2.35
N GLU A 10 10.06 36.34 2.58
CA GLU A 10 10.00 37.65 3.23
C GLU A 10 9.78 38.76 2.20
N GLY A 11 9.03 39.83 2.57
CA GLY A 11 8.78 41.01 1.75
C GLY A 11 7.34 41.13 1.28
N PHE A 12 7.12 42.13 0.37
CA PHE A 12 5.79 42.34 -0.22
C PHE A 12 5.68 41.58 -1.54
N ILE A 13 5.27 40.33 -1.47
CA ILE A 13 5.09 39.47 -2.64
C ILE A 13 3.75 39.77 -3.29
N VAL A 14 3.74 40.02 -4.60
CA VAL A 14 2.55 40.36 -5.39
C VAL A 14 2.12 39.26 -6.36
N SER A 15 3.00 38.31 -6.66
CA SER A 15 2.63 37.16 -7.50
C SER A 15 3.48 35.90 -7.20
N TRP A 16 2.89 34.77 -7.42
CA TRP A 16 3.45 33.43 -7.28
C TRP A 16 3.30 32.68 -8.59
N GLN A 17 4.25 31.82 -8.90
CA GLN A 17 4.15 30.83 -9.98
C GLN A 17 4.79 29.54 -9.50
N TRP A 18 3.96 28.52 -9.27
CA TRP A 18 4.36 27.20 -8.86
C TRP A 18 4.43 26.25 -10.05
N ASP A 19 5.53 25.50 -10.13
CA ASP A 19 5.68 24.32 -10.99
C ASP A 19 5.87 23.12 -10.08
N PHE A 20 4.99 22.14 -10.15
CA PHE A 20 5.03 20.96 -9.27
C PHE A 20 5.95 19.84 -9.76
N GLY A 21 6.58 20.01 -10.95
CA GLY A 21 7.57 19.09 -11.48
C GLY A 21 7.02 17.79 -12.02
N ASP A 22 5.71 17.71 -12.30
CA ASP A 22 5.02 16.53 -12.83
C ASP A 22 4.35 16.78 -14.19
N ASN A 23 4.71 17.87 -14.85
CA ASN A 23 4.12 18.38 -16.11
C ASN A 23 2.65 18.81 -15.99
N SER A 24 2.15 19.05 -14.78
CA SER A 24 0.85 19.71 -14.58
C SER A 24 0.93 21.18 -14.94
N VAL A 25 -0.24 21.85 -15.01
CA VAL A 25 -0.30 23.29 -15.23
C VAL A 25 0.24 24.05 -14.00
N TYR A 26 0.81 25.21 -14.23
CA TYR A 26 1.28 26.09 -13.15
C TYR A 26 0.11 26.58 -12.28
N ASP A 27 0.37 26.74 -10.98
CA ASP A 27 -0.55 27.40 -10.05
C ASP A 27 0.00 28.79 -9.68
N TYR A 28 -0.89 29.76 -9.52
CA TYR A 28 -0.53 31.16 -9.25
C TYR A 28 -1.08 31.65 -7.92
N THR A 29 -1.59 30.78 -7.09
CA THR A 29 -2.09 31.13 -5.76
C THR A 29 -0.96 31.16 -4.73
N GLU A 30 -1.14 31.94 -3.66
CA GLU A 30 -0.17 32.01 -2.56
C GLU A 30 0.01 30.66 -1.86
N ARG A 31 -1.08 29.88 -1.72
CA ARG A 31 -1.12 28.60 -1.02
C ARG A 31 -1.83 27.54 -1.85
N PRO A 32 -1.18 26.99 -2.85
CA PRO A 32 -1.81 25.98 -3.68
C PRO A 32 -1.87 24.62 -2.96
N THR A 33 -2.84 23.81 -3.36
CA THR A 33 -2.86 22.38 -3.10
C THR A 33 -2.65 21.63 -4.40
N HIS A 34 -1.75 20.65 -4.40
CA HIS A 34 -1.49 19.82 -5.58
C HIS A 34 -1.61 18.35 -5.26
N THR A 35 -2.17 17.57 -6.20
CA THR A 35 -2.34 16.12 -6.06
C THR A 35 -1.45 15.41 -7.06
N TYR A 36 -0.42 14.74 -6.54
CA TYR A 36 0.44 13.86 -7.32
C TYR A 36 -0.20 12.51 -7.57
N SER A 37 0.12 11.89 -8.70
CA SER A 37 -0.27 10.49 -8.94
C SER A 37 0.31 9.59 -7.84
N SER A 38 -0.34 8.43 -7.62
CA SER A 38 0.07 7.46 -6.59
C SER A 38 1.32 6.63 -6.97
N ILE A 39 1.95 6.92 -8.09
CA ILE A 39 3.20 6.24 -8.49
C ILE A 39 4.36 6.89 -7.73
N ALA A 40 5.12 6.06 -6.99
CA ALA A 40 6.31 6.53 -6.28
C ALA A 40 7.27 7.21 -7.24
N ASN A 41 7.53 8.49 -7.03
CA ASN A 41 8.40 9.29 -7.85
C ASN A 41 8.97 10.48 -7.08
N SER A 42 10.04 11.07 -7.61
CA SER A 42 10.62 12.29 -7.11
C SER A 42 10.28 13.45 -8.05
N HIS A 43 9.76 14.53 -7.48
CA HIS A 43 9.42 15.74 -8.23
C HIS A 43 10.22 16.92 -7.70
N THR A 44 10.72 17.75 -8.61
CA THR A 44 11.36 19.04 -8.25
C THR A 44 10.32 20.12 -8.38
N VAL A 45 9.81 20.57 -7.25
CA VAL A 45 8.89 21.72 -7.19
C VAL A 45 9.69 23.00 -7.28
N SER A 46 9.25 23.96 -8.07
CA SER A 46 9.81 25.30 -8.10
C SER A 46 8.74 26.33 -7.80
N LEU A 47 9.15 27.40 -7.10
CA LEU A 47 8.36 28.60 -6.87
C LEU A 47 9.11 29.81 -7.41
N ILE A 48 8.46 30.58 -8.25
CA ILE A 48 8.90 31.88 -8.67
C ILE A 48 7.99 32.94 -8.02
N ILE A 49 8.57 33.81 -7.23
CA ILE A 49 7.86 34.95 -6.63
C ILE A 49 8.25 36.26 -7.35
N THR A 50 7.36 37.25 -7.28
CA THR A 50 7.64 38.58 -7.74
C THR A 50 7.18 39.59 -6.67
N ASP A 51 8.06 40.56 -6.33
CA ASP A 51 7.73 41.62 -5.38
C ASP A 51 7.05 42.82 -6.03
N ASP A 52 6.70 43.84 -5.26
CA ASP A 52 6.08 45.09 -5.71
C ASP A 52 7.01 45.97 -6.56
N ASN A 53 8.31 45.68 -6.58
CA ASN A 53 9.32 46.34 -7.44
C ASN A 53 9.61 45.56 -8.74
N ASN A 54 8.84 44.50 -9.02
CA ASN A 54 9.05 43.56 -10.12
C ASN A 54 10.37 42.75 -10.05
N CYS A 55 10.99 42.66 -8.86
CA CYS A 55 12.11 41.74 -8.65
C CYS A 55 11.57 40.31 -8.52
N LYS A 56 12.30 39.37 -9.13
CA LYS A 56 11.94 37.95 -9.09
C LYS A 56 12.96 37.14 -8.30
N ASP A 57 12.47 36.19 -7.52
CA ASP A 57 13.30 35.17 -6.90
C ASP A 57 12.73 33.80 -7.18
N THR A 58 13.59 32.79 -7.17
CA THR A 58 13.20 31.39 -7.50
C THR A 58 13.82 30.44 -6.53
N THR A 59 13.00 29.56 -5.98
CA THR A 59 13.45 28.47 -5.11
C THR A 59 13.03 27.10 -5.67
N PHE A 60 13.76 26.05 -5.27
CA PHE A 60 13.50 24.68 -5.68
C PHE A 60 13.47 23.76 -4.48
N ARG A 61 12.55 22.80 -4.48
CA ARG A 61 12.49 21.76 -3.45
C ARG A 61 12.16 20.41 -4.06
N ASN A 62 12.95 19.41 -3.71
CA ASN A 62 12.62 18.02 -4.08
C ASN A 62 11.64 17.45 -3.08
N ILE A 63 10.57 16.88 -3.60
CA ILE A 63 9.61 16.07 -2.85
C ILE A 63 9.64 14.64 -3.37
N ILE A 64 9.42 13.70 -2.49
CA ILE A 64 9.37 12.27 -2.82
C ILE A 64 7.97 11.79 -2.49
N ILE A 65 7.24 11.36 -3.51
CA ILE A 65 5.98 10.65 -3.32
C ILE A 65 6.33 9.19 -3.09
N LYS A 66 5.98 8.69 -1.93
CA LYS A 66 6.13 7.28 -1.59
C LYS A 66 4.78 6.60 -1.70
N ASP A 67 4.75 5.42 -2.29
CA ASP A 67 3.57 4.57 -2.21
C ASP A 67 3.45 4.04 -0.77
N GLU A 68 2.24 4.11 -0.24
CA GLU A 68 1.92 3.45 1.03
C GLU A 68 1.75 1.96 0.76
N TYR A 69 2.46 1.11 1.50
CA TYR A 69 2.15 -0.31 1.55
C TYR A 69 1.24 -0.60 2.73
N TRP A 70 0.35 -1.52 2.53
CA TRP A 70 -0.47 -2.09 3.59
C TRP A 70 -0.87 -3.50 3.24
N ILE A 71 -1.11 -4.30 4.25
CA ILE A 71 -1.67 -5.65 4.13
C ILE A 71 -2.74 -5.82 5.21
N TYR A 72 -3.88 -6.33 4.82
CA TYR A 72 -4.95 -6.72 5.71
C TYR A 72 -5.17 -8.23 5.59
N ILE A 73 -5.02 -8.91 6.72
CA ILE A 73 -5.17 -10.35 6.85
C ILE A 73 -6.37 -10.60 7.78
N PRO A 74 -7.50 -11.13 7.28
CA PRO A 74 -8.63 -11.45 8.13
C PRO A 74 -8.27 -12.55 9.14
N ASN A 75 -8.94 -12.59 10.26
CA ASN A 75 -8.71 -13.58 11.29
C ASN A 75 -9.69 -14.76 11.25
N SER A 76 -10.68 -14.76 10.36
CA SER A 76 -11.67 -15.83 10.25
C SER A 76 -12.33 -15.84 8.87
N PHE A 77 -12.83 -17.00 8.46
CA PHE A 77 -13.66 -17.21 7.28
C PHE A 77 -14.58 -18.41 7.46
N THR A 78 -15.56 -18.55 6.58
CA THR A 78 -16.67 -19.54 6.70
C THR A 78 -16.79 -20.36 5.43
N PRO A 79 -15.94 -21.40 5.21
CA PRO A 79 -16.01 -22.23 4.01
C PRO A 79 -17.18 -23.22 4.08
N ASP A 80 -18.42 -22.72 3.88
CA ASP A 80 -19.67 -23.49 3.92
C ASP A 80 -20.43 -23.51 2.59
N ASN A 81 -19.85 -22.90 1.53
CA ASN A 81 -20.34 -22.81 0.17
C ASN A 81 -21.63 -21.97 0.00
N ASP A 82 -21.83 -20.98 0.86
CA ASP A 82 -22.93 -20.02 0.72
C ASP A 82 -22.56 -18.79 -0.15
N GLN A 83 -21.33 -18.76 -0.69
CA GLN A 83 -20.70 -17.71 -1.51
C GLN A 83 -20.34 -16.45 -0.72
N ILE A 84 -20.31 -16.54 0.61
CA ILE A 84 -19.89 -15.42 1.47
C ILE A 84 -18.73 -15.89 2.36
N ASN A 85 -17.56 -15.30 2.17
CA ASN A 85 -16.34 -15.64 2.92
C ASN A 85 -15.94 -17.13 2.84
N ASP A 86 -16.27 -17.80 1.76
CA ASP A 86 -15.91 -19.20 1.54
C ASP A 86 -14.39 -19.40 1.37
N ASN A 87 -13.70 -18.35 0.89
CA ASN A 87 -12.27 -18.37 0.72
C ASN A 87 -11.60 -17.39 1.68
N PHE A 88 -10.53 -17.85 2.32
CA PHE A 88 -9.64 -16.96 3.06
C PHE A 88 -8.82 -16.16 2.07
N CYS A 89 -8.98 -14.84 2.07
CA CYS A 89 -8.26 -13.95 1.18
C CYS A 89 -7.66 -12.78 1.94
N ILE A 90 -6.61 -12.20 1.40
CA ILE A 90 -5.96 -11.00 1.92
C ILE A 90 -6.21 -9.82 1.01
N SER A 91 -6.17 -8.62 1.58
CA SER A 91 -6.15 -7.38 0.81
C SER A 91 -4.81 -6.69 1.03
N TYR A 92 -4.21 -6.15 -0.02
CA TYR A 92 -2.88 -5.58 0.07
C TYR A 92 -2.66 -4.48 -0.98
N ASN A 93 -1.68 -3.65 -0.71
CA ASN A 93 -1.14 -2.67 -1.65
C ASN A 93 0.36 -2.53 -1.41
N GLY A 94 1.13 -2.33 -2.47
CA GLY A 94 2.53 -2.01 -2.33
C GLY A 94 3.44 -3.16 -1.87
N ILE A 95 3.06 -4.41 -2.13
CA ILE A 95 3.82 -5.61 -1.80
C ILE A 95 4.55 -6.12 -3.04
N ARG A 96 5.84 -6.44 -2.90
CA ARG A 96 6.62 -7.11 -3.96
C ARG A 96 6.37 -8.61 -3.94
N GLY A 97 5.75 -9.13 -5.00
CA GLY A 97 5.38 -10.54 -5.11
C GLY A 97 6.57 -11.52 -5.17
N GLU A 98 7.75 -11.07 -5.60
CA GLU A 98 8.94 -11.93 -5.83
C GLU A 98 9.50 -12.58 -4.55
N THR A 99 9.16 -12.06 -3.38
CA THR A 99 9.63 -12.55 -2.07
C THR A 99 8.50 -12.89 -1.14
N PHE A 100 7.30 -13.06 -1.68
CA PHE A 100 6.13 -13.41 -0.92
C PHE A 100 6.17 -14.89 -0.49
N SER A 101 5.81 -15.15 0.76
CA SER A 101 5.57 -16.49 1.28
C SER A 101 4.46 -16.42 2.31
N PHE A 102 3.48 -17.29 2.20
CA PHE A 102 2.40 -17.45 3.15
C PHE A 102 2.21 -18.92 3.45
N ILE A 103 2.26 -19.28 4.73
CA ILE A 103 2.17 -20.66 5.20
C ILE A 103 1.15 -20.73 6.32
N ILE A 104 0.28 -21.73 6.28
CA ILE A 104 -0.70 -22.01 7.35
C ILE A 104 -0.36 -23.35 7.99
N TYR A 105 -0.38 -23.36 9.30
CA TYR A 105 -0.08 -24.53 10.15
C TYR A 105 -1.30 -24.92 10.96
N ASP A 106 -1.46 -26.24 11.18
CA ASP A 106 -2.37 -26.78 12.17
C ASP A 106 -1.79 -26.67 13.61
N ARG A 107 -2.57 -27.08 14.60
CA ARG A 107 -2.17 -27.09 16.02
C ARG A 107 -0.99 -28.04 16.33
N PHE A 108 -0.61 -28.90 15.40
CA PHE A 108 0.53 -29.83 15.52
C PHE A 108 1.75 -29.36 14.72
N SER A 109 1.70 -28.13 14.21
CA SER A 109 2.72 -27.52 13.36
C SER A 109 2.90 -28.23 11.99
N ASN A 110 1.89 -28.96 11.51
CA ASN A 110 1.90 -29.45 10.15
C ASN A 110 1.45 -28.34 9.21
N VAL A 111 2.12 -28.21 8.07
CA VAL A 111 1.71 -27.29 7.00
C VAL A 111 0.44 -27.80 6.36
N VAL A 112 -0.62 -27.00 6.37
CA VAL A 112 -1.91 -27.33 5.73
C VAL A 112 -2.12 -26.59 4.44
N TYR A 113 -1.48 -25.43 4.28
CA TYR A 113 -1.48 -24.64 3.06
C TYR A 113 -0.19 -23.82 2.96
N SER A 114 0.32 -23.63 1.74
CA SER A 114 1.46 -22.74 1.48
C SER A 114 1.42 -22.19 0.07
N THR A 115 1.81 -20.93 -0.08
CA THR A 115 2.01 -20.33 -1.39
C THR A 115 3.17 -19.32 -1.37
N SER A 116 3.85 -19.17 -2.49
CA SER A 116 4.82 -18.10 -2.75
C SER A 116 4.29 -17.07 -3.76
N ASN A 117 3.05 -17.20 -4.21
CA ASN A 117 2.41 -16.28 -5.12
C ASN A 117 1.30 -15.53 -4.39
N ILE A 118 1.42 -14.23 -4.24
CA ILE A 118 0.46 -13.41 -3.51
C ILE A 118 -0.96 -13.46 -4.12
N HIS A 119 -1.06 -13.68 -5.44
CA HIS A 119 -2.34 -13.76 -6.14
C HIS A 119 -3.15 -15.03 -5.84
N ASP A 120 -2.52 -16.05 -5.25
CA ASP A 120 -3.25 -17.22 -4.76
C ASP A 120 -4.10 -16.92 -3.53
N LEU A 121 -3.91 -15.73 -2.92
CA LEU A 121 -4.70 -15.23 -1.80
C LEU A 121 -5.62 -14.06 -2.18
N ASP A 122 -5.77 -13.75 -3.48
CA ASP A 122 -6.82 -12.86 -3.96
C ASP A 122 -8.20 -13.51 -3.70
N CYS A 123 -9.23 -12.70 -3.41
CA CYS A 123 -10.53 -13.25 -2.96
C CYS A 123 -11.22 -14.20 -3.95
N ASN A 124 -10.84 -14.18 -5.22
CA ASN A 124 -11.32 -15.15 -6.20
C ASN A 124 -10.60 -16.50 -6.17
N ASN A 125 -9.39 -16.56 -5.57
CA ASN A 125 -8.51 -17.72 -5.56
C ASN A 125 -8.10 -18.15 -4.15
N GLY A 126 -8.56 -17.45 -3.12
CA GLY A 126 -8.14 -17.63 -1.74
C GLY A 126 -8.23 -19.09 -1.23
N TRP A 127 -7.57 -19.37 -0.11
CA TRP A 127 -7.59 -20.70 0.49
C TRP A 127 -8.99 -21.09 0.95
N ASP A 128 -9.46 -22.26 0.49
CA ASP A 128 -10.80 -22.79 0.70
C ASP A 128 -10.99 -23.56 2.03
N GLY A 129 -10.01 -23.56 2.93
CA GLY A 129 -10.06 -24.27 4.20
C GLY A 129 -9.87 -25.78 4.07
N ASN A 130 -9.33 -26.24 2.95
CA ASN A 130 -8.96 -27.63 2.73
C ASN A 130 -7.45 -27.84 2.91
N TYR A 131 -7.07 -29.08 3.23
CA TYR A 131 -5.68 -29.49 3.22
C TYR A 131 -5.15 -29.49 1.77
N GLN A 132 -4.14 -28.70 1.50
CA GLN A 132 -3.69 -28.40 0.13
C GLN A 132 -3.31 -29.65 -0.68
N GLU A 133 -2.67 -30.64 -0.04
CA GLU A 133 -2.20 -31.83 -0.76
C GLU A 133 -3.32 -32.80 -1.14
N THR A 134 -4.40 -32.87 -0.35
CA THR A 134 -5.45 -33.89 -0.53
C THR A 134 -6.80 -33.31 -0.89
N GLY A 135 -7.01 -31.99 -0.75
CA GLY A 135 -8.31 -31.37 -0.86
C GLY A 135 -9.30 -31.74 0.25
N THR A 136 -8.82 -32.36 1.34
CA THR A 136 -9.68 -32.78 2.44
C THR A 136 -10.06 -31.58 3.31
N PRO A 137 -11.35 -31.36 3.61
CA PRO A 137 -11.79 -30.28 4.48
C PRO A 137 -11.14 -30.35 5.86
N LEU A 138 -10.57 -29.26 6.30
CA LEU A 138 -10.01 -29.12 7.63
C LEU A 138 -11.12 -28.89 8.67
N LEU A 139 -10.87 -29.29 9.90
CA LEU A 139 -11.82 -29.10 11.00
C LEU A 139 -11.96 -27.63 11.38
N MET A 140 -13.14 -27.28 11.90
CA MET A 140 -13.34 -25.99 12.59
C MET A 140 -12.28 -25.83 13.68
N GLY A 141 -11.73 -24.63 13.78
CA GLY A 141 -10.73 -24.33 14.80
C GLY A 141 -9.73 -23.28 14.40
N THR A 142 -8.70 -23.16 15.20
CA THR A 142 -7.64 -22.18 15.05
C THR A 142 -6.47 -22.78 14.30
N TYR A 143 -5.99 -22.03 13.32
CA TYR A 143 -4.78 -22.28 12.54
C TYR A 143 -3.84 -21.09 12.70
N VAL A 144 -2.56 -21.30 12.56
CA VAL A 144 -1.55 -20.24 12.66
C VAL A 144 -0.98 -19.98 11.28
N TYR A 145 -0.85 -18.71 10.88
CA TYR A 145 -0.13 -18.37 9.68
C TYR A 145 1.20 -17.69 9.97
N GLU A 146 2.12 -17.87 9.04
CA GLU A 146 3.33 -17.08 8.87
C GLU A 146 3.28 -16.41 7.50
N ILE A 147 3.56 -15.11 7.47
CA ILE A 147 3.68 -14.35 6.23
C ILE A 147 5.04 -13.67 6.15
N ILE A 148 5.65 -13.74 4.98
CA ILE A 148 6.90 -13.04 4.67
C ILE A 148 6.71 -12.30 3.35
N TYR A 149 7.04 -11.00 3.33
CA TYR A 149 6.97 -10.19 2.12
C TYR A 149 7.98 -9.05 2.16
N LYS A 150 8.18 -8.38 1.02
CA LYS A 150 8.88 -7.10 0.95
C LYS A 150 7.93 -6.01 0.48
N ASP A 151 8.08 -4.82 1.07
CA ASP A 151 7.41 -3.62 0.61
C ASP A 151 8.10 -3.01 -0.63
N PHE A 152 7.58 -1.87 -1.12
CA PHE A 152 8.18 -1.17 -2.26
C PHE A 152 9.62 -0.69 -1.99
N ASP A 153 9.93 -0.29 -0.77
CA ASP A 153 11.28 0.14 -0.39
C ASP A 153 12.25 -1.06 -0.30
N GLY A 154 11.73 -2.30 -0.37
CA GLY A 154 12.49 -3.55 -0.31
C GLY A 154 12.75 -4.04 1.12
N TRP A 155 12.13 -3.44 2.13
CA TRP A 155 12.20 -3.92 3.50
C TRP A 155 11.44 -5.24 3.65
N LYS A 156 12.10 -6.21 4.28
CA LYS A 156 11.49 -7.50 4.59
C LYS A 156 10.64 -7.40 5.84
N HIS A 157 9.40 -7.87 5.73
CA HIS A 157 8.45 -8.04 6.82
C HIS A 157 8.20 -9.52 7.05
N GLN A 158 8.00 -9.88 8.32
CA GLN A 158 7.62 -11.22 8.74
C GLN A 158 6.63 -11.08 9.89
N ASP A 159 5.46 -11.70 9.73
CA ASP A 159 4.39 -11.61 10.70
C ASP A 159 3.74 -12.98 10.91
N PHE A 160 3.11 -13.15 12.06
CA PHE A 160 2.39 -14.35 12.46
C PHE A 160 1.01 -13.97 13.00
N GLY A 161 0.03 -14.81 12.75
CA GLY A 161 -1.30 -14.59 13.29
C GLY A 161 -2.14 -15.83 13.28
N ASN A 162 -3.41 -15.68 13.67
CA ASN A 162 -4.36 -16.79 13.77
C ASN A 162 -5.46 -16.64 12.73
N ILE A 163 -5.90 -17.78 12.20
CA ILE A 163 -7.06 -17.90 11.32
C ILE A 163 -8.03 -18.86 11.98
N TYR A 164 -9.31 -18.48 12.04
CA TYR A 164 -10.38 -19.33 12.55
C TYR A 164 -11.23 -19.84 11.38
N ILE A 165 -11.30 -21.16 11.22
CA ILE A 165 -12.29 -21.80 10.33
C ILE A 165 -13.57 -21.95 11.14
N ILE A 166 -14.66 -21.37 10.63
CA ILE A 166 -16.01 -21.43 11.20
C ILE A 166 -16.90 -22.11 10.14
N ARG A 167 -17.77 -23.04 10.57
CA ARG A 167 -18.74 -23.73 9.69
C ARG A 167 -20.06 -23.89 10.41
#